data_05c39ff9de879a36f7255f38d142aed6
#
_entry.id   05c39ff9de879a36f7255f38d142aed6
#
_cell.length_a   1.000
_cell.length_b   1.000
_cell.length_c   1.000
_cell.angle_alpha   90.00
_cell.angle_beta   90.00
_cell.angle_gamma   90.00
#
_symmetry.space_group_name_H-M   'P 1'
#
loop_
_entity.id
_entity.type
_entity.pdbx_description
1 polymer ?
#
loop_
_entity_poly.entity_id
_entity_poly.type
_entity_poly.pdbx_seq_one_letter_code
_entity_poly.pdbx_strand_id
1 'polypeptide(L)'
;MDKNPGNPLRLFLVRHGETAANLEMRYLGSRDDPLTERGVQQAAQLAQSLAALPITAVLTSPLRRAADTAIPIARQCGIEPRIDTRLREGAFGEWEGLSRKEVRDRSPRDAGLLELWEADPRCAPPGGESLEAVQRRMLDLEADLEKRYAGGWIVLVTHVGPIKALLAAALDLPIPSVRRLFLDPATISVVDWGKPALVRLFNSHGHLGWKQHVG
;
A
#
# COMPACT_ATOMS: atom_id res chain seq x y z
N MET A 1 -26.08 -11.02 -2.82
CA MET A 1 -25.10 -11.02 -3.93
C MET A 1 -24.52 -12.42 -3.97
N ASP A 2 -24.78 -13.12 -5.07
CA ASP A 2 -24.32 -14.51 -5.22
C ASP A 2 -22.80 -14.53 -5.28
N LYS A 3 -22.20 -15.20 -4.31
CA LYS A 3 -20.78 -15.54 -4.31
C LYS A 3 -20.61 -16.57 -5.44
N ASN A 4 -20.00 -16.15 -6.54
CA ASN A 4 -19.62 -17.10 -7.57
C ASN A 4 -18.24 -17.69 -7.18
N PRO A 5 -18.19 -18.93 -6.68
CA PRO A 5 -16.94 -19.53 -6.17
C PRO A 5 -15.90 -19.81 -7.26
N GLY A 6 -16.24 -19.56 -8.53
CA GLY A 6 -15.31 -19.65 -9.67
C GLY A 6 -14.58 -18.34 -10.01
N ASN A 7 -14.95 -17.20 -9.40
CA ASN A 7 -14.26 -15.95 -9.65
C ASN A 7 -13.11 -15.74 -8.68
N PRO A 8 -11.95 -15.23 -9.13
CA PRO A 8 -10.84 -14.90 -8.26
C PRO A 8 -11.23 -13.76 -7.29
N LEU A 9 -10.59 -13.73 -6.12
CA LEU A 9 -10.64 -12.59 -5.22
C LEU A 9 -10.02 -11.38 -5.91
N ARG A 10 -10.75 -10.26 -6.02
CA ARG A 10 -10.21 -9.02 -6.61
C ARG A 10 -9.79 -8.04 -5.52
N LEU A 11 -8.51 -7.71 -5.49
CA LEU A 11 -7.91 -6.77 -4.56
C LEU A 11 -7.66 -5.43 -5.24
N PHE A 12 -8.26 -4.37 -4.70
CA PHE A 12 -7.96 -2.98 -5.02
C PHE A 12 -6.96 -2.47 -4.00
N LEU A 13 -5.69 -2.44 -4.37
CA LEU A 13 -4.60 -1.99 -3.53
C LEU A 13 -4.48 -0.46 -3.66
N VAL A 14 -4.89 0.25 -2.64
CA VAL A 14 -4.94 1.72 -2.62
C VAL A 14 -3.82 2.23 -1.72
N ARG A 15 -2.91 3.04 -2.27
CA ARG A 15 -1.97 3.80 -1.45
C ARG A 15 -2.72 4.98 -0.82
N HIS A 16 -2.45 5.26 0.45
CA HIS A 16 -3.00 6.43 1.15
C HIS A 16 -2.75 7.73 0.40
N GLY A 17 -3.56 8.75 0.64
CA GLY A 17 -3.40 10.08 0.10
C GLY A 17 -2.09 10.76 0.54
N GLU A 18 -1.77 11.89 -0.07
CA GLU A 18 -0.55 12.65 0.17
C GLU A 18 -0.40 13.09 1.63
N THR A 19 0.83 12.98 2.16
CA THR A 19 1.27 13.54 3.45
C THR A 19 2.44 14.49 3.24
N ALA A 20 2.75 15.34 4.20
CA ALA A 20 3.91 16.25 4.13
C ALA A 20 5.23 15.47 3.89
N ALA A 21 5.40 14.33 4.55
CA ALA A 21 6.58 13.51 4.38
C ALA A 21 6.71 12.89 2.97
N ASN A 22 5.60 12.70 2.23
CA ASN A 22 5.69 12.28 0.83
C ASN A 22 6.31 13.36 -0.05
N LEU A 23 5.96 14.63 0.18
CA LEU A 23 6.54 15.77 -0.53
C LEU A 23 8.04 15.92 -0.24
N GLU A 24 8.45 15.62 0.98
CA GLU A 24 9.84 15.68 1.42
C GLU A 24 10.63 14.38 1.15
N MET A 25 10.01 13.35 0.57
CA MET A 25 10.60 12.03 0.31
C MET A 25 11.24 11.40 1.56
N ARG A 26 10.55 11.50 2.72
CA ARG A 26 10.99 10.94 4.00
C ARG A 26 10.40 9.56 4.26
N TYR A 27 11.16 8.70 4.90
CA TYR A 27 10.66 7.43 5.43
C TYR A 27 9.67 7.69 6.56
N LEU A 28 8.42 7.27 6.38
CA LEU A 28 7.37 7.43 7.40
C LEU A 28 7.28 6.24 8.36
N GLY A 29 7.23 5.03 7.79
CA GLY A 29 7.08 3.82 8.58
C GLY A 29 5.88 3.86 9.52
N SER A 30 6.16 3.73 10.81
CA SER A 30 5.17 3.71 11.91
C SER A 30 4.67 5.09 12.33
N ARG A 31 5.29 6.18 11.86
CA ARG A 31 4.83 7.54 12.19
C ARG A 31 3.41 7.77 11.71
N ASP A 32 2.63 8.49 12.51
CA ASP A 32 1.20 8.69 12.27
C ASP A 32 0.89 10.09 11.72
N ASP A 33 1.55 10.47 10.64
CA ASP A 33 1.39 11.75 9.98
C ASP A 33 0.00 11.84 9.31
N PRO A 34 -0.69 13.01 9.39
CA PRO A 34 -1.98 13.22 8.75
C PRO A 34 -1.84 13.41 7.22
N LEU A 35 -2.98 13.36 6.53
CA LEU A 35 -3.07 13.79 5.13
C LEU A 35 -2.86 15.31 5.03
N THR A 36 -2.29 15.76 3.90
CA THR A 36 -2.35 17.17 3.48
C THR A 36 -3.78 17.51 2.99
N GLU A 37 -4.07 18.79 2.79
CA GLU A 37 -5.34 19.20 2.15
C GLU A 37 -5.54 18.52 0.79
N ARG A 38 -4.46 18.42 0.00
CA ARG A 38 -4.45 17.68 -1.26
C ARG A 38 -4.71 16.19 -1.03
N GLY A 39 -4.11 15.56 -0.01
CA GLY A 39 -4.35 14.18 0.35
C GLY A 39 -5.82 13.90 0.69
N VAL A 40 -6.49 14.84 1.37
CA VAL A 40 -7.93 14.75 1.65
C VAL A 40 -8.76 14.83 0.36
N GLN A 41 -8.41 15.73 -0.56
CA GLN A 41 -9.07 15.82 -1.87
C GLN A 41 -8.85 14.54 -2.70
N GLN A 42 -7.64 13.99 -2.69
CA GLN A 42 -7.33 12.71 -3.34
C GLN A 42 -8.18 11.56 -2.78
N ALA A 43 -8.38 11.51 -1.46
CA ALA A 43 -9.23 10.50 -0.82
C ALA A 43 -10.69 10.60 -1.28
N ALA A 44 -11.21 11.82 -1.46
CA ALA A 44 -12.55 12.04 -1.99
C ALA A 44 -12.67 11.60 -3.47
N GLN A 45 -11.65 11.87 -4.30
CA GLN A 45 -11.59 11.43 -5.70
C GLN A 45 -11.52 9.90 -5.82
N LEU A 46 -10.74 9.23 -4.95
CA LEU A 46 -10.73 7.77 -4.83
C LEU A 46 -12.13 7.22 -4.53
N ALA A 47 -12.83 7.82 -3.57
CA ALA A 47 -14.18 7.41 -3.20
C ALA A 47 -15.15 7.48 -4.38
N GLN A 48 -15.10 8.57 -5.15
CA GLN A 48 -15.92 8.73 -6.34
C GLN A 48 -15.59 7.69 -7.42
N SER A 49 -14.30 7.39 -7.64
CA SER A 49 -13.88 6.44 -8.67
C SER A 49 -14.28 5.00 -8.37
N LEU A 50 -14.42 4.65 -7.09
CA LEU A 50 -14.80 3.32 -6.64
C LEU A 50 -16.31 3.15 -6.40
N ALA A 51 -17.09 4.23 -6.41
CA ALA A 51 -18.51 4.27 -6.02
C ALA A 51 -19.42 3.30 -6.77
N ALA A 52 -19.18 3.12 -8.08
CA ALA A 52 -20.02 2.26 -8.95
C ALA A 52 -19.58 0.79 -8.94
N LEU A 53 -18.50 0.44 -8.21
CA LEU A 53 -17.98 -0.91 -8.19
C LEU A 53 -18.65 -1.74 -7.09
N PRO A 54 -18.83 -3.06 -7.30
CA PRO A 54 -19.48 -3.94 -6.33
C PRO A 54 -18.51 -4.31 -5.19
N ILE A 55 -18.01 -3.30 -4.47
CA ILE A 55 -17.07 -3.50 -3.36
C ILE A 55 -17.76 -4.26 -2.23
N THR A 56 -17.13 -5.35 -1.79
CA THR A 56 -17.65 -6.23 -0.74
C THR A 56 -17.13 -5.84 0.65
N ALA A 57 -15.91 -5.33 0.73
CA ALA A 57 -15.31 -4.88 1.98
C ALA A 57 -14.22 -3.82 1.73
N VAL A 58 -14.03 -2.97 2.72
CA VAL A 58 -12.93 -1.99 2.78
C VAL A 58 -12.11 -2.28 4.04
N LEU A 59 -10.84 -2.65 3.87
CA LEU A 59 -9.89 -2.82 4.96
C LEU A 59 -8.85 -1.69 4.90
N THR A 60 -8.37 -1.27 6.07
CA THR A 60 -7.39 -0.19 6.15
C THR A 60 -6.29 -0.49 7.17
N SER A 61 -5.10 0.03 6.90
CA SER A 61 -4.05 0.18 7.89
C SER A 61 -4.56 0.97 9.10
N PRO A 62 -4.09 0.69 10.32
CA PRO A 62 -4.42 1.50 11.50
C PRO A 62 -3.82 2.91 11.47
N LEU A 63 -2.83 3.17 10.59
CA LEU A 63 -2.17 4.46 10.50
C LEU A 63 -3.12 5.52 9.92
N ARG A 64 -3.18 6.69 10.57
CA ARG A 64 -4.14 7.76 10.32
C ARG A 64 -4.26 8.12 8.83
N ARG A 65 -3.16 8.31 8.13
CA ARG A 65 -3.16 8.63 6.70
C ARG A 65 -3.92 7.61 5.85
N ALA A 66 -3.85 6.33 6.19
CA ALA A 66 -4.59 5.28 5.49
C ALA A 66 -6.05 5.21 5.94
N ALA A 67 -6.31 5.34 7.24
CA ALA A 67 -7.66 5.37 7.79
C ALA A 67 -8.45 6.56 7.23
N ASP A 68 -7.86 7.78 7.23
CA ASP A 68 -8.47 8.99 6.68
C ASP A 68 -8.73 8.87 5.17
N THR A 69 -7.92 8.10 4.44
CA THR A 69 -8.15 7.77 3.02
C THR A 69 -9.28 6.75 2.85
N ALA A 70 -9.40 5.77 3.75
CA ALA A 70 -10.39 4.69 3.66
C ALA A 70 -11.82 5.15 4.00
N ILE A 71 -11.97 6.07 4.95
CA ILE A 71 -13.29 6.53 5.43
C ILE A 71 -14.20 7.02 4.30
N PRO A 72 -13.80 7.97 3.43
CA PRO A 72 -14.65 8.41 2.33
C PRO A 72 -14.95 7.29 1.33
N ILE A 73 -14.02 6.38 1.06
CA ILE A 73 -14.23 5.22 0.17
C ILE A 73 -15.31 4.31 0.77
N ALA A 74 -15.17 3.93 2.03
CA ALA A 74 -16.10 3.04 2.72
C ALA A 74 -17.50 3.65 2.81
N ARG A 75 -17.59 4.95 3.14
CA ARG A 75 -18.85 5.69 3.17
C ARG A 75 -19.55 5.68 1.80
N GLN A 76 -18.82 5.93 0.73
CA GLN A 76 -19.37 5.95 -0.63
C GLN A 76 -19.88 4.56 -1.07
N CYS A 77 -19.23 3.48 -0.60
CA CYS A 77 -19.66 2.11 -0.86
C CYS A 77 -20.76 1.61 0.12
N GLY A 78 -21.17 2.40 1.11
CA GLY A 78 -22.13 1.98 2.15
C GLY A 78 -21.59 0.88 3.07
N ILE A 79 -20.29 0.87 3.33
CA ILE A 79 -19.57 -0.17 4.09
C ILE A 79 -18.81 0.48 5.25
N GLU A 80 -18.78 -0.18 6.41
CA GLU A 80 -17.89 0.22 7.49
C GLU A 80 -16.46 -0.27 7.24
N PRO A 81 -15.44 0.62 7.30
CA PRO A 81 -14.05 0.23 7.11
C PRO A 81 -13.57 -0.61 8.28
N ARG A 82 -12.77 -1.64 8.00
CA ARG A 82 -12.19 -2.53 9.01
C ARG A 82 -10.69 -2.30 9.09
N ILE A 83 -10.19 -2.09 10.31
CA ILE A 83 -8.75 -2.00 10.55
C ILE A 83 -8.14 -3.39 10.56
N ASP A 84 -7.07 -3.58 9.80
CA ASP A 84 -6.20 -4.75 9.89
C ASP A 84 -4.74 -4.29 10.05
N THR A 85 -4.11 -4.71 11.14
CA THR A 85 -2.76 -4.29 11.49
C THR A 85 -1.71 -4.81 10.51
N ARG A 86 -2.00 -5.86 9.75
CA ARG A 86 -1.14 -6.38 8.68
C ARG A 86 -1.00 -5.42 7.51
N LEU A 87 -1.91 -4.44 7.36
CA LEU A 87 -1.85 -3.40 6.33
C LEU A 87 -0.91 -2.24 6.67
N ARG A 88 -0.24 -2.22 7.83
CA ARG A 88 0.72 -1.16 8.19
C ARG A 88 1.86 -1.07 7.17
N GLU A 89 2.47 0.12 7.07
CA GLU A 89 3.75 0.26 6.38
C GLU A 89 4.85 -0.57 7.07
N GLY A 90 5.89 -0.92 6.35
CA GLY A 90 7.10 -1.46 6.97
C GLY A 90 7.70 -0.43 7.92
N ALA A 91 8.02 -0.84 9.14
CA ALA A 91 8.68 0.03 10.09
C ALA A 91 10.10 0.36 9.61
N PHE A 92 10.45 1.65 9.58
CA PHE A 92 11.80 2.10 9.25
C PHE A 92 12.68 2.35 10.49
N GLY A 93 12.14 2.19 11.69
CA GLY A 93 12.87 2.31 12.96
C GLY A 93 13.62 3.64 13.05
N GLU A 94 14.96 3.57 13.25
CA GLU A 94 15.80 4.77 13.41
C GLU A 94 15.85 5.68 12.18
N TRP A 95 15.36 5.23 11.02
CA TRP A 95 15.33 6.03 9.80
C TRP A 95 14.01 6.78 9.61
N GLU A 96 13.03 6.60 10.49
CA GLU A 96 11.75 7.30 10.40
C GLU A 96 11.92 8.81 10.54
N GLY A 97 11.34 9.55 9.60
CA GLY A 97 11.47 11.00 9.49
C GLY A 97 12.70 11.47 8.69
N LEU A 98 13.62 10.58 8.31
CA LEU A 98 14.78 10.91 7.49
C LEU A 98 14.50 10.65 6.00
N SER A 99 15.13 11.44 5.14
CA SER A 99 15.24 11.13 3.71
C SER A 99 16.35 10.10 3.47
N ARG A 100 16.33 9.45 2.30
CA ARG A 100 17.40 8.52 1.88
C ARG A 100 18.79 9.16 1.96
N LYS A 101 18.90 10.43 1.59
CA LYS A 101 20.16 11.17 1.66
C LYS A 101 20.62 11.36 3.08
N GLU A 102 19.72 11.78 3.98
CA GLU A 102 20.04 12.00 5.40
C GLU A 102 20.46 10.69 6.08
N VAL A 103 19.83 9.56 5.78
CA VAL A 103 20.26 8.24 6.29
C VAL A 103 21.68 7.93 5.83
N ARG A 104 21.98 8.08 4.52
CA ARG A 104 23.31 7.80 3.97
C ARG A 104 24.38 8.69 4.57
N ASP A 105 24.09 9.96 4.76
CA ASP A 105 25.07 10.96 5.22
C ASP A 105 25.21 10.97 6.74
N ARG A 106 24.38 10.24 7.49
CA ARG A 106 24.39 10.19 8.96
C ARG A 106 25.66 9.52 9.52
N SER A 107 26.06 8.41 8.91
CA SER A 107 27.30 7.70 9.28
C SER A 107 27.70 6.67 8.22
N PRO A 108 28.98 6.24 8.17
CA PRO A 108 29.40 5.14 7.31
C PRO A 108 28.65 3.82 7.61
N ARG A 109 28.26 3.60 8.86
CA ARG A 109 27.44 2.44 9.28
C ARG A 109 26.06 2.50 8.63
N ASP A 110 25.37 3.65 8.72
CA ASP A 110 24.04 3.80 8.16
C ASP A 110 24.05 3.74 6.63
N ALA A 111 25.07 4.27 5.99
CA ALA A 111 25.28 4.14 4.54
C ALA A 111 25.38 2.65 4.13
N GLY A 112 26.21 1.86 4.80
CA GLY A 112 26.34 0.43 4.51
C GLY A 112 25.06 -0.36 4.80
N LEU A 113 24.35 -0.04 5.89
CA LEU A 113 23.07 -0.67 6.21
C LEU A 113 21.99 -0.32 5.18
N LEU A 114 21.98 0.91 4.67
CA LEU A 114 21.05 1.34 3.61
C LEU A 114 21.27 0.55 2.32
N GLU A 115 22.53 0.37 1.91
CA GLU A 115 22.87 -0.45 0.74
C GLU A 115 22.44 -1.91 0.91
N LEU A 116 22.70 -2.51 2.08
CA LEU A 116 22.26 -3.86 2.38
C LEU A 116 20.74 -3.99 2.37
N TRP A 117 20.03 -3.06 3.00
CA TRP A 117 18.56 -3.04 3.00
C TRP A 117 17.99 -2.87 1.59
N GLU A 118 18.64 -2.10 0.72
CA GLU A 118 18.22 -1.94 -0.67
C GLU A 118 18.48 -3.19 -1.52
N ALA A 119 19.52 -3.97 -1.20
CA ALA A 119 19.91 -5.16 -1.96
C ALA A 119 19.22 -6.45 -1.48
N ASP A 120 19.09 -6.66 -0.16
CA ASP A 120 18.56 -7.88 0.43
C ASP A 120 17.22 -7.63 1.14
N PRO A 121 16.11 -8.27 0.69
CA PRO A 121 14.79 -8.10 1.29
C PRO A 121 14.68 -8.63 2.73
N ARG A 122 15.66 -9.42 3.22
CA ARG A 122 15.74 -9.93 4.60
C ARG A 122 16.34 -8.90 5.55
N CYS A 123 17.09 -7.95 5.02
CA CYS A 123 17.67 -6.87 5.82
C CYS A 123 16.58 -5.88 6.22
N ALA A 124 16.66 -5.38 7.45
CA ALA A 124 15.76 -4.39 8.01
C ALA A 124 16.54 -3.12 8.36
N PRO A 125 15.90 -1.95 8.34
CA PRO A 125 16.41 -0.77 9.01
C PRO A 125 16.65 -1.05 10.51
N PRO A 126 17.57 -0.36 11.19
CA PRO A 126 17.78 -0.53 12.62
C PRO A 126 16.48 -0.29 13.41
N GLY A 127 16.02 -1.32 14.15
CA GLY A 127 14.73 -1.27 14.85
C GLY A 127 13.49 -1.31 13.95
N GLY A 128 13.67 -1.60 12.66
CA GLY A 128 12.59 -1.64 11.67
C GLY A 128 12.18 -3.05 11.24
N GLU A 129 11.45 -3.13 10.12
CA GLU A 129 10.92 -4.38 9.55
C GLU A 129 11.54 -4.64 8.17
N SER A 130 11.90 -5.88 7.88
CA SER A 130 12.38 -6.28 6.55
C SER A 130 11.24 -6.37 5.54
N LEU A 131 11.55 -6.18 4.25
CA LEU A 131 10.52 -6.27 3.20
C LEU A 131 9.98 -7.70 3.06
N GLU A 132 10.78 -8.71 3.39
CA GLU A 132 10.32 -10.11 3.47
C GLU A 132 9.29 -10.32 4.60
N ALA A 133 9.49 -9.69 5.77
CA ALA A 133 8.52 -9.75 6.87
C ALA A 133 7.21 -9.04 6.48
N VAL A 134 7.30 -7.89 5.80
CA VAL A 134 6.12 -7.22 5.22
C VAL A 134 5.39 -8.15 4.26
N GLN A 135 6.09 -8.81 3.34
CA GLN A 135 5.46 -9.74 2.39
C GLN A 135 4.77 -10.89 3.10
N ARG A 136 5.40 -11.48 4.09
CA ARG A 136 4.82 -12.61 4.85
C ARG A 136 3.48 -12.22 5.47
N ARG A 137 3.41 -11.09 6.20
CA ARG A 137 2.13 -10.67 6.81
C ARG A 137 1.07 -10.26 5.79
N MET A 138 1.48 -9.80 4.61
CA MET A 138 0.54 -9.48 3.53
C MET A 138 -0.03 -10.73 2.86
N LEU A 139 0.76 -11.79 2.71
CA LEU A 139 0.29 -13.09 2.22
C LEU A 139 -0.61 -13.79 3.26
N ASP A 140 -0.31 -13.67 4.55
CA ASP A 140 -1.20 -14.15 5.62
C ASP A 140 -2.56 -13.44 5.59
N LEU A 141 -2.56 -12.12 5.35
CA LEU A 141 -3.80 -11.36 5.17
C LEU A 141 -4.57 -11.83 3.94
N GLU A 142 -3.88 -11.97 2.81
CA GLU A 142 -4.48 -12.39 1.54
C GLU A 142 -5.17 -13.76 1.67
N ALA A 143 -4.48 -14.75 2.28
CA ALA A 143 -5.03 -16.08 2.50
C ALA A 143 -6.30 -16.08 3.38
N ASP A 144 -6.38 -15.17 4.34
CA ASP A 144 -7.59 -14.98 5.15
C ASP A 144 -8.71 -14.31 4.35
N LEU A 145 -8.37 -13.36 3.48
CA LEU A 145 -9.33 -12.69 2.60
C LEU A 145 -9.91 -13.65 1.56
N GLU A 146 -9.08 -14.52 0.97
CA GLU A 146 -9.52 -15.54 0.03
C GLU A 146 -10.57 -16.48 0.66
N LYS A 147 -10.31 -16.95 1.89
CA LYS A 147 -11.26 -17.80 2.64
C LYS A 147 -12.55 -17.06 2.97
N ARG A 148 -12.46 -15.78 3.37
CA ARG A 148 -13.61 -15.01 3.88
C ARG A 148 -14.46 -14.40 2.77
N TYR A 149 -13.85 -14.00 1.66
CA TYR A 149 -14.46 -13.20 0.61
C TYR A 149 -14.27 -13.80 -0.79
N ALA A 150 -14.29 -15.13 -0.91
CA ALA A 150 -14.12 -15.81 -2.20
C ALA A 150 -14.97 -15.16 -3.30
N GLY A 151 -14.33 -14.76 -4.42
CA GLY A 151 -14.95 -14.05 -5.52
C GLY A 151 -15.37 -12.60 -5.24
N GLY A 152 -15.03 -12.06 -4.06
CA GLY A 152 -15.36 -10.70 -3.66
C GLY A 152 -14.40 -9.64 -4.22
N TRP A 153 -14.81 -8.39 -4.15
CA TRP A 153 -14.01 -7.21 -4.52
C TRP A 153 -13.67 -6.43 -3.26
N ILE A 154 -12.40 -6.42 -2.89
CA ILE A 154 -11.92 -5.90 -1.61
C ILE A 154 -11.00 -4.71 -1.85
N VAL A 155 -11.28 -3.60 -1.18
CA VAL A 155 -10.37 -2.45 -1.13
C VAL A 155 -9.46 -2.58 0.08
N LEU A 156 -8.14 -2.52 -0.16
CA LEU A 156 -7.09 -2.49 0.85
C LEU A 156 -6.40 -1.14 0.83
N VAL A 157 -6.71 -0.26 1.80
CA VAL A 157 -6.05 1.04 1.91
C VAL A 157 -4.80 0.89 2.77
N THR A 158 -3.64 1.05 2.14
CA THR A 158 -2.35 0.71 2.73
C THR A 158 -1.22 1.62 2.21
N HIS A 159 0.00 1.11 2.11
CA HIS A 159 1.23 1.86 1.88
C HIS A 159 2.07 1.23 0.78
N VAL A 160 3.21 1.85 0.46
CA VAL A 160 4.10 1.43 -0.63
C VAL A 160 4.68 0.03 -0.40
N GLY A 161 5.19 -0.26 0.80
CA GLY A 161 5.81 -1.55 1.12
C GLY A 161 4.83 -2.73 0.95
N PRO A 162 3.67 -2.71 1.63
CA PRO A 162 2.64 -3.73 1.48
C PRO A 162 2.15 -3.94 0.04
N ILE A 163 1.90 -2.86 -0.71
CA ILE A 163 1.45 -2.97 -2.11
C ILE A 163 2.52 -3.66 -2.96
N LYS A 164 3.77 -3.20 -2.86
CA LYS A 164 4.89 -3.81 -3.59
C LYS A 164 5.11 -5.27 -3.22
N ALA A 165 4.96 -5.61 -1.95
CA ALA A 165 5.09 -6.98 -1.46
C ALA A 165 4.05 -7.93 -2.08
N LEU A 166 2.78 -7.50 -2.15
CA LEU A 166 1.73 -8.27 -2.83
C LEU A 166 1.94 -8.35 -4.34
N LEU A 167 2.37 -7.25 -4.98
CA LEU A 167 2.65 -7.27 -6.42
C LEU A 167 3.81 -8.21 -6.78
N ALA A 168 4.87 -8.25 -5.94
CA ALA A 168 5.96 -9.20 -6.12
C ALA A 168 5.44 -10.64 -6.08
N ALA A 169 4.61 -10.97 -5.10
CA ALA A 169 4.01 -12.29 -4.97
C ALA A 169 3.07 -12.62 -6.13
N ALA A 170 2.20 -11.69 -6.53
CA ALA A 170 1.26 -11.90 -7.63
C ALA A 170 1.95 -12.15 -9.00
N LEU A 171 3.15 -11.64 -9.17
CA LEU A 171 3.92 -11.73 -10.41
C LEU A 171 5.06 -12.77 -10.34
N ASP A 172 5.17 -13.53 -9.25
CA ASP A 172 6.27 -14.46 -8.97
C ASP A 172 7.66 -13.80 -9.13
N LEU A 173 7.76 -12.51 -8.77
CA LEU A 173 8.98 -11.74 -8.87
C LEU A 173 9.77 -11.77 -7.55
N PRO A 174 11.11 -11.80 -7.62
CA PRO A 174 11.93 -11.53 -6.45
C PRO A 174 11.57 -10.15 -5.85
N ILE A 175 11.41 -10.08 -4.53
CA ILE A 175 11.00 -8.83 -3.85
C ILE A 175 11.88 -7.61 -4.24
N PRO A 176 13.22 -7.72 -4.40
CA PRO A 176 14.03 -6.59 -4.83
C PRO A 176 13.61 -5.97 -6.18
N SER A 177 13.03 -6.77 -7.08
CA SER A 177 12.60 -6.30 -8.39
C SER A 177 11.53 -5.20 -8.32
N VAL A 178 10.63 -5.27 -7.34
CA VAL A 178 9.55 -4.29 -7.17
C VAL A 178 10.00 -2.96 -6.56
N ARG A 179 11.25 -2.84 -6.10
CA ARG A 179 11.81 -1.55 -5.69
C ARG A 179 11.86 -0.54 -6.83
N ARG A 180 11.98 -1.02 -8.06
CA ARG A 180 12.00 -0.21 -9.29
C ARG A 180 10.62 0.28 -9.73
N LEU A 181 9.54 -0.20 -9.10
CA LEU A 181 8.19 0.27 -9.32
C LEU A 181 7.96 1.52 -8.47
N PHE A 182 7.48 2.59 -9.08
CA PHE A 182 7.05 3.78 -8.35
C PHE A 182 5.55 3.71 -8.09
N LEU A 183 5.12 4.16 -6.93
CA LEU A 183 3.70 4.24 -6.54
C LEU A 183 3.43 5.66 -6.04
N ASP A 184 2.54 6.37 -6.71
CA ASP A 184 2.10 7.70 -6.30
C ASP A 184 1.08 7.64 -5.14
N PRO A 185 0.95 8.69 -4.31
CA PRO A 185 -0.13 8.79 -3.33
C PRO A 185 -1.51 8.70 -3.99
N ALA A 186 -2.45 8.09 -3.28
CA ALA A 186 -3.84 7.91 -3.71
C ALA A 186 -4.02 7.18 -5.04
N THR A 187 -3.10 6.31 -5.43
CA THR A 187 -3.22 5.48 -6.64
C THR A 187 -3.84 4.12 -6.34
N ILE A 188 -4.37 3.51 -7.38
CA ILE A 188 -5.02 2.20 -7.34
C ILE A 188 -4.22 1.21 -8.17
N SER A 189 -3.88 0.06 -7.58
CA SER A 189 -3.46 -1.13 -8.32
C SER A 189 -4.51 -2.23 -8.12
N VAL A 190 -4.77 -3.04 -9.14
CA VAL A 190 -5.81 -4.08 -9.10
C VAL A 190 -5.18 -5.44 -9.40
N VAL A 191 -5.43 -6.40 -8.53
CA VAL A 191 -4.97 -7.78 -8.68
C VAL A 191 -6.16 -8.72 -8.57
N ASP A 192 -6.36 -9.58 -9.56
CA ASP A 192 -7.18 -10.78 -9.43
C ASP A 192 -6.31 -11.86 -8.80
N TRP A 193 -6.61 -12.21 -7.56
CA TRP A 193 -5.85 -13.19 -6.81
C TRP A 193 -6.39 -14.58 -7.10
N GLY A 194 -5.56 -15.38 -7.76
CA GLY A 194 -5.88 -16.73 -8.20
C GLY A 194 -4.60 -17.49 -8.56
N LYS A 195 -4.70 -18.62 -9.23
CA LYS A 195 -3.54 -19.43 -9.68
C LYS A 195 -3.58 -19.59 -11.20
N PRO A 196 -2.79 -18.79 -11.95
CA PRO A 196 -1.93 -17.67 -11.51
C PRO A 196 -2.70 -16.43 -11.10
N ALA A 197 -2.09 -15.56 -10.29
CA ALA A 197 -2.61 -14.24 -10.02
C ALA A 197 -2.42 -13.34 -11.26
N LEU A 198 -3.29 -12.33 -11.43
CA LEU A 198 -3.25 -11.43 -12.57
C LEU A 198 -3.28 -9.97 -12.12
N VAL A 199 -2.22 -9.22 -12.39
CA VAL A 199 -2.19 -7.77 -12.17
C VAL A 199 -2.92 -7.09 -13.33
N ARG A 200 -4.10 -6.52 -13.07
CA ARG A 200 -4.94 -5.85 -14.08
C ARG A 200 -4.63 -4.39 -14.24
N LEU A 201 -4.16 -3.76 -13.18
CA LEU A 201 -3.89 -2.33 -13.15
C LEU A 201 -2.74 -2.07 -12.16
N PHE A 202 -1.84 -1.17 -12.54
CA PHE A 202 -0.75 -0.74 -11.68
C PHE A 202 -0.68 0.78 -11.61
N ASN A 203 -0.58 1.34 -10.38
CA ASN A 203 -0.37 2.75 -10.11
C ASN A 203 -1.30 3.69 -10.89
N SER A 204 -2.57 3.34 -11.02
CA SER A 204 -3.54 4.16 -11.76
C SER A 204 -3.88 5.43 -10.99
N HIS A 205 -3.77 6.55 -11.69
CA HIS A 205 -4.08 7.90 -11.19
C HIS A 205 -5.05 8.67 -12.10
N GLY A 206 -5.75 7.97 -12.98
CA GLY A 206 -6.71 8.59 -13.91
C GLY A 206 -7.76 9.46 -13.22
N HIS A 207 -8.21 9.08 -12.03
CA HIS A 207 -9.14 9.83 -11.18
C HIS A 207 -8.54 11.12 -10.58
N LEU A 208 -7.21 11.26 -10.57
CA LEU A 208 -6.49 12.42 -10.05
C LEU A 208 -6.10 13.42 -11.16
N GLY A 209 -6.21 13.02 -12.43
CA GLY A 209 -5.75 13.79 -13.59
C GLY A 209 -4.24 13.73 -13.81
N TRP A 210 -3.82 13.71 -15.09
CA TRP A 210 -2.41 13.51 -15.49
C TRP A 210 -1.46 14.62 -15.04
N LYS A 211 -1.95 15.86 -14.91
CA LYS A 211 -1.12 17.03 -14.55
C LYS A 211 -0.51 16.96 -13.14
N GLN A 212 -0.93 16.01 -12.33
CA GLN A 212 -0.47 15.90 -10.93
C GLN A 212 0.79 15.03 -10.76
N HIS A 213 1.24 14.35 -11.81
CA HIS A 213 2.27 13.31 -11.73
C HIS A 213 3.51 13.57 -12.61
N VAL A 214 3.52 14.68 -13.35
CA VAL A 214 4.64 15.08 -14.23
C VAL A 214 5.25 16.35 -13.67
N GLY A 215 5.82 16.23 -12.47
CA GLY A 215 6.53 17.30 -11.80
C GLY A 215 7.89 16.83 -11.30
#